data_cf5d58d98affcba3755decdf1c7d4948
#
_entry.id   cf5d58d98affcba3755decdf1c7d4948
#
_cell.length_a   1.000
_cell.length_b   1.000
_cell.length_c   1.000
_cell.angle_alpha   90.00
_cell.angle_beta   90.00
_cell.angle_gamma   90.00
#
_symmetry.space_group_name_H-M   'P 1'
#
loop_
_entity.id
_entity.type
_entity.pdbx_description
1 polymer ?
#
loop_
_entity_poly.entity_id
_entity_poly.type
_entity_poly.pdbx_seq_one_letter_code
_entity_poly.pdbx_strand_id
1 'polypeptide(L)'
;EEDRDRDGRIDLHAEFDLDGSKLLEHQDNTQDGALNVSLFFRDGKQIRVEEDTTGDRRKDVITYYNGLLVSARKADTTGDGRYDTKIAYVLGMERTRTHDPNLDGKSKITAHLDEAGELEREELDTNSSGTADLVRFYTHGKKTKETEDPDGDGVFNLVTLFEGDFPTEQQADSNGDGNLDTTITFKAGRKSRQEEDRNANGEVDVRYEFDPDERIAKEELDADHDGFFEATTLFEAAVLTRRSIDQNQSGKPDRVEFYEAGLLARIELDENAN
;
A
#
# COMPACT_ATOMS: atom_id res chain seq x y z
N GLU A 1 -16.07 25.73 41.36
CA GLU A 1 -17.17 25.83 40.36
C GLU A 1 -17.30 27.28 39.92
N GLU A 2 -17.44 27.50 38.63
CA GLU A 2 -17.60 28.81 38.03
C GLU A 2 -18.73 28.77 36.98
N ASP A 3 -19.60 29.76 37.02
CA ASP A 3 -20.57 30.12 35.97
C ASP A 3 -19.98 31.38 35.26
N ARG A 4 -19.32 31.17 34.13
CA ARG A 4 -18.53 32.21 33.46
C ARG A 4 -19.39 33.12 32.58
N ASP A 5 -20.43 32.56 31.96
CA ASP A 5 -21.30 33.31 31.05
C ASP A 5 -22.56 33.86 31.81
N ARG A 6 -22.78 33.40 33.05
CA ARG A 6 -23.85 33.83 33.93
C ARG A 6 -25.26 33.41 33.47
N ASP A 7 -25.34 32.23 32.84
CA ASP A 7 -26.60 31.65 32.41
C ASP A 7 -27.27 30.80 33.53
N GLY A 8 -26.60 30.64 34.67
CA GLY A 8 -27.04 29.87 35.83
C GLY A 8 -26.60 28.40 35.80
N ARG A 9 -25.74 28.01 34.87
CA ARG A 9 -25.13 26.69 34.78
C ARG A 9 -23.63 26.79 35.09
N ILE A 10 -23.03 25.65 35.46
CA ILE A 10 -21.60 25.60 35.75
C ILE A 10 -20.83 25.35 34.48
N ASP A 11 -19.96 26.29 34.09
CA ASP A 11 -19.06 26.18 32.93
C ASP A 11 -17.73 25.53 33.30
N LEU A 12 -17.37 25.59 34.60
CA LEU A 12 -16.12 25.00 35.07
C LEU A 12 -16.30 24.37 36.47
N HIS A 13 -15.86 23.13 36.58
CA HIS A 13 -15.73 22.41 37.84
C HIS A 13 -14.30 21.87 37.98
N ALA A 14 -13.60 22.16 39.09
CA ALA A 14 -12.26 21.68 39.34
C ALA A 14 -12.18 20.96 40.70
N GLU A 15 -11.38 19.90 40.71
CA GLU A 15 -11.06 19.08 41.88
C GLU A 15 -9.56 19.19 42.20
N PHE A 16 -9.24 19.21 43.51
CA PHE A 16 -7.87 19.35 44.00
C PHE A 16 -7.59 18.25 45.02
N ASP A 17 -6.32 17.88 45.15
CA ASP A 17 -5.85 17.02 46.24
C ASP A 17 -5.73 17.79 47.59
N LEU A 18 -5.29 17.07 48.64
CA LEU A 18 -5.11 17.63 49.96
C LEU A 18 -4.02 18.72 50.03
N ASP A 19 -3.10 18.72 49.11
CA ASP A 19 -1.98 19.67 49.03
C ASP A 19 -2.35 20.88 48.15
N GLY A 20 -3.58 20.91 47.60
CA GLY A 20 -4.10 21.99 46.76
C GLY A 20 -3.65 21.89 45.30
N SER A 21 -3.07 20.78 44.89
CA SER A 21 -2.72 20.52 43.48
C SER A 21 -3.98 20.08 42.70
N LYS A 22 -4.16 20.65 41.51
CA LYS A 22 -5.31 20.31 40.66
C LYS A 22 -5.17 18.85 40.18
N LEU A 23 -6.24 18.08 40.31
CA LEU A 23 -6.39 16.70 39.86
C LEU A 23 -7.21 16.58 38.60
N LEU A 24 -8.31 17.33 38.52
CA LEU A 24 -9.29 17.23 37.46
C LEU A 24 -9.93 18.60 37.24
N GLU A 25 -10.26 18.91 36.01
CA GLU A 25 -11.04 20.05 35.60
C GLU A 25 -12.02 19.66 34.52
N HIS A 26 -13.30 19.99 34.71
CA HIS A 26 -14.33 19.85 33.69
C HIS A 26 -14.70 21.23 33.16
N GLN A 27 -14.87 21.35 31.85
CA GLN A 27 -15.22 22.61 31.19
C GLN A 27 -16.39 22.40 30.23
N ASP A 28 -17.28 23.39 30.17
CA ASP A 28 -18.23 23.59 29.08
C ASP A 28 -17.62 24.60 28.08
N ASN A 29 -17.06 24.08 26.97
CA ASN A 29 -16.50 24.93 25.93
C ASN A 29 -17.51 25.26 24.82
N THR A 30 -18.69 24.64 24.86
CA THR A 30 -19.77 24.84 23.88
C THR A 30 -20.84 25.82 24.37
N GLN A 31 -20.86 26.11 25.66
CA GLN A 31 -21.84 26.98 26.31
C GLN A 31 -23.29 26.45 26.18
N ASP A 32 -23.45 25.13 26.17
CA ASP A 32 -24.75 24.48 26.12
C ASP A 32 -25.18 23.91 27.45
N GLY A 33 -24.36 24.10 28.50
CA GLY A 33 -24.55 23.62 29.85
C GLY A 33 -24.11 22.17 30.07
N ALA A 34 -23.39 21.59 29.13
CA ALA A 34 -22.76 20.30 29.26
C ALA A 34 -21.23 20.42 29.37
N LEU A 35 -20.63 19.82 30.41
CA LEU A 35 -19.18 19.82 30.60
C LEU A 35 -18.53 18.87 29.56
N ASN A 36 -18.25 19.41 28.39
CA ASN A 36 -17.80 18.62 27.22
C ASN A 36 -16.29 18.33 27.17
N VAL A 37 -15.48 18.96 28.03
CA VAL A 37 -14.05 18.72 28.15
C VAL A 37 -13.66 18.32 29.56
N SER A 38 -12.77 17.32 29.72
CA SER A 38 -12.23 16.91 31.02
C SER A 38 -10.70 16.89 30.92
N LEU A 39 -10.04 17.66 31.81
CA LEU A 39 -8.57 17.75 31.88
C LEU A 39 -8.10 17.05 33.15
N PHE A 40 -7.15 16.13 33.02
CA PHE A 40 -6.59 15.36 34.12
C PHE A 40 -5.16 15.79 34.38
N PHE A 41 -4.79 15.95 35.66
CA PHE A 41 -3.50 16.44 36.08
C PHE A 41 -2.82 15.45 37.03
N ARG A 42 -1.50 15.45 37.02
CA ARG A 42 -0.61 14.74 37.96
C ARG A 42 0.59 15.61 38.24
N ASP A 43 0.92 15.84 39.51
CA ASP A 43 2.05 16.68 39.94
C ASP A 43 2.00 18.09 39.27
N GLY A 44 0.80 18.69 39.18
CA GLY A 44 0.58 19.98 38.55
C GLY A 44 0.70 20.01 37.03
N LYS A 45 0.92 18.87 36.37
CA LYS A 45 1.06 18.77 34.91
C LYS A 45 -0.16 18.08 34.32
N GLN A 46 -0.67 18.60 33.20
CA GLN A 46 -1.72 17.95 32.42
C GLN A 46 -1.18 16.66 31.80
N ILE A 47 -1.86 15.55 32.03
CA ILE A 47 -1.48 14.22 31.53
C ILE A 47 -2.47 13.68 30.51
N ARG A 48 -3.73 14.15 30.52
CA ARG A 48 -4.78 13.66 29.64
C ARG A 48 -5.87 14.71 29.47
N VAL A 49 -6.45 14.77 28.28
CA VAL A 49 -7.69 15.49 27.97
C VAL A 49 -8.67 14.52 27.35
N GLU A 50 -9.93 14.61 27.75
CA GLU A 50 -11.03 13.86 27.15
C GLU A 50 -12.08 14.86 26.65
N GLU A 51 -12.53 14.69 25.43
CA GLU A 51 -13.41 15.63 24.73
C GLU A 51 -14.63 14.90 24.17
N ASP A 52 -15.82 15.48 24.38
CA ASP A 52 -17.02 15.18 23.62
C ASP A 52 -17.06 16.20 22.46
N THR A 53 -16.80 15.74 21.26
CA THR A 53 -16.75 16.57 20.06
C THR A 53 -18.03 16.50 19.24
N THR A 54 -18.91 15.55 19.55
CA THR A 54 -20.18 15.30 18.87
C THR A 54 -21.39 15.90 19.60
N GLY A 55 -21.26 16.16 20.91
CA GLY A 55 -22.35 16.70 21.78
C GLY A 55 -23.30 15.61 22.25
N ASP A 56 -22.94 14.33 22.14
CA ASP A 56 -23.78 13.21 22.61
C ASP A 56 -23.57 12.84 24.07
N ARG A 57 -22.71 13.60 24.78
CA ARG A 57 -22.29 13.43 26.19
C ARG A 57 -21.35 12.23 26.40
N ARG A 58 -20.79 11.65 25.37
CA ARG A 58 -19.69 10.68 25.43
C ARG A 58 -18.39 11.35 25.03
N LYS A 59 -17.30 10.86 25.55
CA LYS A 59 -15.96 11.35 25.15
C LYS A 59 -15.49 10.63 23.91
N ASP A 60 -15.45 11.34 22.78
CA ASP A 60 -15.06 10.78 21.48
C ASP A 60 -13.56 10.83 21.26
N VAL A 61 -12.86 11.71 22.00
CA VAL A 61 -11.42 11.90 21.81
C VAL A 61 -10.72 11.87 23.16
N ILE A 62 -9.60 11.13 23.24
CA ILE A 62 -8.68 11.15 24.38
C ILE A 62 -7.29 11.52 23.89
N THR A 63 -6.72 12.60 24.43
CA THR A 63 -5.35 13.05 24.16
C THR A 63 -4.49 12.85 25.40
N TYR A 64 -3.35 12.17 25.26
CA TYR A 64 -2.37 11.92 26.31
C TYR A 64 -1.16 12.82 26.12
N TYR A 65 -0.58 13.26 27.23
CA TYR A 65 0.56 14.16 27.26
C TYR A 65 1.76 13.53 28.00
N ASN A 66 2.95 13.84 27.51
CA ASN A 66 4.22 13.63 28.22
C ASN A 66 4.90 15.00 28.35
N GLY A 67 4.83 15.57 29.56
CA GLY A 67 5.17 16.97 29.78
C GLY A 67 4.20 17.91 29.06
N LEU A 68 4.74 18.76 28.17
CA LEU A 68 3.93 19.70 27.38
C LEU A 68 3.59 19.15 25.97
N LEU A 69 4.09 17.98 25.62
CA LEU A 69 3.92 17.42 24.29
C LEU A 69 2.85 16.33 24.27
N VAL A 70 2.06 16.29 23.20
CA VAL A 70 1.16 15.18 22.93
C VAL A 70 2.01 13.92 22.70
N SER A 71 1.62 12.82 23.33
CA SER A 71 2.27 11.51 23.21
C SER A 71 1.40 10.46 22.52
N ALA A 72 0.08 10.54 22.69
CA ALA A 72 -0.86 9.66 22.04
C ALA A 72 -2.25 10.31 21.94
N ARG A 73 -3.05 9.86 20.98
CA ARG A 73 -4.48 10.22 20.85
C ARG A 73 -5.28 8.98 20.48
N LYS A 74 -6.51 8.91 21.01
CA LYS A 74 -7.51 7.93 20.58
C LYS A 74 -8.76 8.70 20.16
N ALA A 75 -9.45 8.22 19.13
CA ALA A 75 -10.70 8.78 18.68
C ALA A 75 -11.71 7.68 18.36
N ASP A 76 -12.97 7.93 18.68
CA ASP A 76 -14.14 7.22 18.18
C ASP A 76 -14.63 8.00 16.96
N THR A 77 -14.35 7.49 15.75
CA THR A 77 -14.76 8.16 14.51
C THR A 77 -16.06 7.60 13.96
N THR A 78 -16.53 6.47 14.50
CA THR A 78 -17.79 5.83 14.13
C THR A 78 -18.97 6.26 14.98
N GLY A 79 -18.72 6.81 16.17
CA GLY A 79 -19.77 7.25 17.13
C GLY A 79 -20.42 6.09 17.90
N ASP A 80 -19.80 4.91 17.92
CA ASP A 80 -20.34 3.74 18.62
C ASP A 80 -19.93 3.64 20.09
N GLY A 81 -19.10 4.58 20.57
CA GLY A 81 -18.60 4.65 21.94
C GLY A 81 -17.28 3.88 22.13
N ARG A 82 -16.65 3.41 21.05
CA ARG A 82 -15.37 2.71 21.09
C ARG A 82 -14.32 3.43 20.23
N TYR A 83 -13.09 3.50 20.73
CA TYR A 83 -12.01 4.23 20.04
C TYR A 83 -11.42 3.37 18.92
N ASP A 84 -11.84 3.61 17.68
CA ASP A 84 -11.42 2.92 16.46
C ASP A 84 -10.12 3.48 15.85
N THR A 85 -9.73 4.68 16.23
CA THR A 85 -8.52 5.34 15.75
C THR A 85 -7.54 5.56 16.90
N LYS A 86 -6.25 5.22 16.66
CA LYS A 86 -5.14 5.43 17.60
C LYS A 86 -4.02 6.13 16.87
N ILE A 87 -3.47 7.19 17.48
CA ILE A 87 -2.38 7.98 16.95
C ILE A 87 -1.26 8.02 17.98
N ALA A 88 -0.03 7.69 17.56
CA ALA A 88 1.16 7.84 18.37
C ALA A 88 1.98 9.03 17.91
N TYR A 89 2.55 9.76 18.88
CA TYR A 89 3.36 10.94 18.65
C TYR A 89 4.76 10.74 19.24
N VAL A 90 5.77 11.23 18.54
CA VAL A 90 7.15 11.33 19.03
C VAL A 90 7.53 12.80 19.00
N LEU A 91 7.95 13.34 20.16
CA LEU A 91 8.26 14.77 20.33
C LEU A 91 7.13 15.70 19.90
N GLY A 92 5.87 15.29 20.08
CA GLY A 92 4.69 16.04 19.70
C GLY A 92 4.29 15.99 18.22
N MET A 93 5.05 15.28 17.39
CA MET A 93 4.74 15.04 15.97
C MET A 93 4.14 13.66 15.78
N GLU A 94 3.09 13.56 14.98
CA GLU A 94 2.46 12.29 14.62
C GLU A 94 3.45 11.39 13.90
N ARG A 95 3.47 10.09 14.25
CA ARG A 95 4.34 9.07 13.64
C ARG A 95 3.57 7.89 13.11
N THR A 96 2.54 7.47 13.83
CA THR A 96 1.69 6.36 13.40
C THR A 96 0.24 6.69 13.66
N ARG A 97 -0.61 6.33 12.71
CA ARG A 97 -2.07 6.34 12.86
C ARG A 97 -2.60 4.97 12.45
N THR A 98 -3.30 4.32 13.37
CA THR A 98 -4.03 3.07 13.09
C THR A 98 -5.52 3.36 13.15
N HIS A 99 -6.23 2.93 12.12
CA HIS A 99 -7.68 2.97 12.04
C HIS A 99 -8.21 1.53 11.91
N ASP A 100 -9.12 1.15 12.80
CA ASP A 100 -9.76 -0.18 12.87
C ASP A 100 -11.24 0.04 13.23
N PRO A 101 -12.11 0.30 12.23
CA PRO A 101 -13.48 0.76 12.45
C PRO A 101 -14.36 -0.25 13.19
N ASN A 102 -14.06 -1.54 13.07
CA ASN A 102 -14.81 -2.60 13.74
C ASN A 102 -14.18 -3.05 15.07
N LEU A 103 -12.94 -2.64 15.36
CA LEU A 103 -12.15 -3.07 16.53
C LEU A 103 -11.99 -4.61 16.63
N ASP A 104 -12.05 -5.30 15.51
CA ASP A 104 -11.88 -6.75 15.44
C ASP A 104 -10.46 -7.15 14.99
N GLY A 105 -9.59 -6.17 14.73
CA GLY A 105 -8.23 -6.33 14.23
C GLY A 105 -8.15 -6.67 12.75
N LYS A 106 -9.29 -6.66 12.06
CA LYS A 106 -9.42 -6.93 10.63
C LYS A 106 -9.73 -5.63 9.89
N SER A 107 -9.45 -5.60 8.59
CA SER A 107 -9.61 -4.40 7.75
C SER A 107 -8.89 -3.17 8.33
N LYS A 108 -7.79 -3.41 9.02
CA LYS A 108 -7.01 -2.38 9.70
C LYS A 108 -6.11 -1.64 8.70
N ILE A 109 -6.08 -0.32 8.83
CA ILE A 109 -5.13 0.54 8.11
C ILE A 109 -4.17 1.15 9.11
N THR A 110 -2.86 1.03 8.86
CA THR A 110 -1.82 1.70 9.65
C THR A 110 -0.98 2.59 8.76
N ALA A 111 -1.04 3.89 8.99
CA ALA A 111 -0.20 4.89 8.34
C ALA A 111 1.03 5.19 9.20
N HIS A 112 2.19 5.27 8.57
CA HIS A 112 3.47 5.67 9.16
C HIS A 112 3.93 6.97 8.52
N LEU A 113 4.32 7.94 9.35
CA LEU A 113 4.77 9.25 8.93
C LEU A 113 6.27 9.43 9.23
N ASP A 114 6.97 10.10 8.34
CA ASP A 114 8.38 10.45 8.49
C ASP A 114 8.63 11.57 9.52
N GLU A 115 9.87 12.04 9.64
CA GLU A 115 10.25 13.12 10.57
C GLU A 115 9.66 14.47 10.19
N ALA A 116 9.28 14.68 8.95
CA ALA A 116 8.61 15.89 8.48
C ALA A 116 7.08 15.83 8.68
N GLY A 117 6.52 14.65 9.05
CA GLY A 117 5.10 14.41 9.19
C GLY A 117 4.44 14.07 7.85
N GLU A 118 5.23 13.74 6.82
CA GLU A 118 4.72 13.25 5.54
C GLU A 118 4.48 11.74 5.61
N LEU A 119 3.46 11.26 4.88
CA LEU A 119 3.17 9.84 4.77
C LEU A 119 4.32 9.12 4.08
N GLU A 120 4.90 8.14 4.77
CA GLU A 120 6.01 7.30 4.29
C GLU A 120 5.52 5.93 3.85
N ARG A 121 4.60 5.35 4.63
CA ARG A 121 4.11 3.97 4.41
C ARG A 121 2.69 3.80 4.93
N GLU A 122 1.89 3.02 4.21
CA GLU A 122 0.61 2.48 4.67
C GLU A 122 0.61 0.95 4.63
N GLU A 123 0.07 0.35 5.66
CA GLU A 123 -0.20 -1.09 5.76
C GLU A 123 -1.72 -1.28 5.79
N LEU A 124 -2.24 -2.12 4.91
CA LEU A 124 -3.66 -2.38 4.75
C LEU A 124 -3.92 -3.89 4.85
N ASP A 125 -4.93 -4.25 5.61
CA ASP A 125 -5.52 -5.59 5.65
C ASP A 125 -6.79 -5.56 4.78
N THR A 126 -6.65 -5.93 3.51
CA THR A 126 -7.73 -5.82 2.51
C THR A 126 -8.62 -7.07 2.48
N ASN A 127 -8.09 -8.22 2.93
CA ASN A 127 -8.80 -9.49 2.97
C ASN A 127 -9.42 -9.80 4.33
N SER A 128 -9.24 -8.92 5.33
CA SER A 128 -9.75 -9.08 6.71
C SER A 128 -9.20 -10.31 7.43
N SER A 129 -7.94 -10.68 7.17
CA SER A 129 -7.24 -11.78 7.83
C SER A 129 -6.74 -11.43 9.24
N GLY A 130 -6.55 -10.15 9.52
CA GLY A 130 -5.92 -9.61 10.73
C GLY A 130 -4.45 -9.25 10.54
N THR A 131 -3.88 -9.52 9.38
CA THR A 131 -2.53 -9.13 8.95
C THR A 131 -2.61 -8.26 7.70
N ALA A 132 -1.65 -7.34 7.52
CA ALA A 132 -1.59 -6.54 6.31
C ALA A 132 -1.21 -7.43 5.12
N ASP A 133 -1.99 -7.32 4.03
CA ASP A 133 -1.75 -7.99 2.75
C ASP A 133 -1.39 -7.00 1.62
N LEU A 134 -1.41 -5.71 1.91
CA LEU A 134 -1.04 -4.65 1.00
C LEU A 134 -0.23 -3.58 1.74
N VAL A 135 0.97 -3.25 1.22
CA VAL A 135 1.81 -2.18 1.75
C VAL A 135 2.15 -1.18 0.65
N ARG A 136 1.86 0.10 0.89
CA ARG A 136 2.18 1.21 0.00
C ARG A 136 3.30 2.06 0.58
N PHE A 137 4.23 2.45 -0.26
CA PHE A 137 5.35 3.33 0.10
C PHE A 137 5.25 4.65 -0.66
N TYR A 138 5.57 5.73 0.04
CA TYR A 138 5.45 7.08 -0.46
C TYR A 138 6.76 7.85 -0.31
N THR A 139 6.99 8.79 -1.21
CA THR A 139 8.08 9.76 -1.12
C THR A 139 7.53 11.12 -1.55
N HIS A 140 7.62 12.12 -0.68
CA HIS A 140 7.05 13.45 -0.89
C HIS A 140 5.57 13.41 -1.32
N GLY A 141 4.77 12.59 -0.63
CA GLY A 141 3.34 12.44 -0.86
C GLY A 141 2.95 11.69 -2.14
N LYS A 142 3.92 11.13 -2.88
CA LYS A 142 3.67 10.33 -4.09
C LYS A 142 3.96 8.86 -3.81
N LYS A 143 3.06 7.97 -4.25
CA LYS A 143 3.28 6.52 -4.18
C LYS A 143 4.43 6.15 -5.11
N THR A 144 5.41 5.41 -4.57
CA THR A 144 6.61 4.97 -5.31
C THR A 144 6.68 3.46 -5.45
N LYS A 145 6.08 2.73 -4.51
CA LYS A 145 6.08 1.26 -4.49
C LYS A 145 4.81 0.75 -3.82
N GLU A 146 4.35 -0.41 -4.26
CA GLU A 146 3.31 -1.19 -3.62
C GLU A 146 3.77 -2.65 -3.56
N THR A 147 3.51 -3.34 -2.45
CA THR A 147 3.74 -4.77 -2.31
C THR A 147 2.45 -5.43 -1.86
N GLU A 148 2.13 -6.56 -2.45
CA GLU A 148 0.89 -7.28 -2.20
C GLU A 148 1.18 -8.76 -1.89
N ASP A 149 0.36 -9.33 -1.03
CA ASP A 149 0.26 -10.74 -0.70
C ASP A 149 -1.13 -11.23 -1.16
N PRO A 150 -1.29 -11.61 -2.44
CA PRO A 150 -2.60 -11.90 -3.02
C PRO A 150 -3.25 -13.20 -2.52
N ASP A 151 -2.46 -14.17 -2.07
CA ASP A 151 -2.95 -15.45 -1.58
C ASP A 151 -3.05 -15.52 -0.04
N GLY A 152 -2.50 -14.53 0.66
CA GLY A 152 -2.64 -14.37 2.10
C GLY A 152 -1.79 -15.34 2.92
N ASP A 153 -0.70 -15.84 2.36
CA ASP A 153 0.23 -16.76 3.04
C ASP A 153 1.25 -16.05 3.94
N GLY A 154 1.29 -14.70 3.88
CA GLY A 154 2.20 -13.83 4.63
C GLY A 154 3.47 -13.48 3.86
N VAL A 155 3.60 -13.89 2.60
CA VAL A 155 4.68 -13.53 1.70
C VAL A 155 4.19 -12.51 0.67
N PHE A 156 4.86 -11.35 0.59
CA PHE A 156 4.54 -10.33 -0.42
C PHE A 156 5.16 -10.73 -1.76
N ASN A 157 4.40 -11.44 -2.57
CA ASN A 157 4.85 -12.03 -3.83
C ASN A 157 4.52 -11.18 -5.08
N LEU A 158 3.97 -9.99 -4.90
CA LEU A 158 3.74 -9.02 -5.98
C LEU A 158 4.30 -7.65 -5.57
N VAL A 159 5.16 -7.07 -6.44
CA VAL A 159 5.81 -5.77 -6.22
C VAL A 159 5.54 -4.88 -7.43
N THR A 160 4.98 -3.69 -7.21
CA THR A 160 4.76 -2.69 -8.27
C THR A 160 5.49 -1.40 -7.94
N LEU A 161 6.29 -0.90 -8.88
CA LEU A 161 6.97 0.40 -8.82
C LEU A 161 6.19 1.45 -9.59
N PHE A 162 6.21 2.69 -9.11
CA PHE A 162 5.46 3.81 -9.68
C PHE A 162 6.35 5.02 -9.96
N GLU A 163 6.03 5.73 -11.03
CA GLU A 163 6.50 7.07 -11.30
C GLU A 163 5.27 7.99 -11.51
N GLY A 164 5.05 8.90 -10.55
CA GLY A 164 3.81 9.65 -10.47
C GLY A 164 2.61 8.73 -10.20
N ASP A 165 1.60 8.79 -11.05
CA ASP A 165 0.38 7.99 -10.90
C ASP A 165 0.39 6.68 -11.71
N PHE A 166 1.49 6.41 -12.43
CA PHE A 166 1.57 5.28 -13.34
C PHE A 166 2.55 4.22 -12.86
N PRO A 167 2.22 2.92 -13.00
CA PRO A 167 3.18 1.87 -12.81
C PRO A 167 4.27 1.95 -13.88
N THR A 168 5.50 1.64 -13.48
CA THR A 168 6.67 1.54 -14.38
C THR A 168 7.16 0.11 -14.51
N GLU A 169 7.08 -0.64 -13.41
CA GLU A 169 7.50 -2.03 -13.35
C GLU A 169 6.62 -2.80 -12.35
N GLN A 170 6.37 -4.07 -12.65
CA GLN A 170 5.75 -5.00 -11.73
C GLN A 170 6.53 -6.30 -11.75
N GLN A 171 6.82 -6.84 -10.58
CA GLN A 171 7.50 -8.11 -10.39
C GLN A 171 6.60 -9.06 -9.59
N ALA A 172 6.57 -10.32 -9.98
CA ALA A 172 5.77 -11.34 -9.32
C ALA A 172 6.56 -12.64 -9.14
N ASP A 173 6.30 -13.33 -8.04
CA ASP A 173 6.58 -14.75 -7.85
C ASP A 173 5.37 -15.51 -8.40
N SER A 174 5.48 -16.04 -9.62
CA SER A 174 4.37 -16.69 -10.30
C SER A 174 4.29 -18.19 -10.01
N ASN A 175 5.37 -18.78 -9.48
CA ASN A 175 5.47 -20.20 -9.18
C ASN A 175 5.39 -20.52 -7.68
N GLY A 176 5.47 -19.52 -6.78
CA GLY A 176 5.35 -19.66 -5.34
C GLY A 176 6.62 -20.21 -4.66
N ASP A 177 7.81 -20.03 -5.25
CA ASP A 177 9.07 -20.51 -4.69
C ASP A 177 9.79 -19.47 -3.81
N GLY A 178 9.24 -18.25 -3.71
CA GLY A 178 9.78 -17.14 -2.94
C GLY A 178 10.71 -16.22 -3.73
N ASN A 179 10.92 -16.47 -5.03
CA ASN A 179 11.68 -15.61 -5.92
C ASN A 179 10.73 -14.91 -6.90
N LEU A 180 11.03 -13.66 -7.26
CA LEU A 180 10.27 -12.94 -8.28
C LEU A 180 10.76 -13.39 -9.66
N ASP A 181 9.97 -14.19 -10.37
CA ASP A 181 10.31 -14.84 -11.64
C ASP A 181 9.68 -14.17 -12.87
N THR A 182 8.74 -13.28 -12.66
CA THR A 182 8.07 -12.53 -13.73
C THR A 182 8.29 -11.04 -13.55
N THR A 183 8.73 -10.36 -14.61
CA THR A 183 8.87 -8.89 -14.63
C THR A 183 8.05 -8.30 -15.79
N ILE A 184 7.19 -7.33 -15.47
CA ILE A 184 6.39 -6.58 -16.42
C ILE A 184 6.86 -5.12 -16.42
N THR A 185 7.23 -4.58 -17.59
CA THR A 185 7.56 -3.16 -17.76
C THR A 185 6.39 -2.42 -18.39
N PHE A 186 6.09 -1.23 -17.86
CA PHE A 186 5.04 -0.35 -18.36
C PHE A 186 5.63 0.90 -19.04
N LYS A 187 4.96 1.39 -20.07
CA LYS A 187 5.23 2.69 -20.71
C LYS A 187 3.94 3.51 -20.72
N ALA A 188 3.99 4.67 -20.06
CA ALA A 188 2.81 5.53 -19.90
C ALA A 188 1.59 4.77 -19.30
N GLY A 189 1.85 3.89 -18.32
CA GLY A 189 0.84 3.10 -17.61
C GLY A 189 0.28 1.91 -18.38
N ARG A 190 0.83 1.58 -19.56
CA ARG A 190 0.44 0.41 -20.37
C ARG A 190 1.54 -0.62 -20.39
N LYS A 191 1.17 -1.90 -20.35
CA LYS A 191 2.11 -3.02 -20.49
C LYS A 191 2.85 -2.90 -21.83
N SER A 192 4.19 -2.94 -21.77
CA SER A 192 5.04 -2.85 -22.94
C SER A 192 5.92 -4.07 -23.14
N ARG A 193 6.32 -4.74 -22.05
CA ARG A 193 7.17 -5.93 -22.07
C ARG A 193 6.84 -6.81 -20.85
N GLN A 194 7.00 -8.12 -21.00
CA GLN A 194 7.00 -9.10 -19.93
C GLN A 194 8.14 -10.07 -20.14
N GLU A 195 8.83 -10.41 -19.07
CA GLU A 195 9.93 -11.37 -19.02
C GLU A 195 9.65 -12.40 -17.95
N GLU A 196 9.93 -13.67 -18.23
CA GLU A 196 9.66 -14.79 -17.33
C GLU A 196 10.92 -15.68 -17.26
N ASP A 197 11.38 -15.97 -16.03
CA ASP A 197 12.33 -17.02 -15.69
C ASP A 197 11.52 -18.23 -15.21
N ARG A 198 11.23 -19.18 -16.07
CA ARG A 198 10.32 -20.29 -15.79
C ARG A 198 10.96 -21.44 -15.02
N ASN A 199 12.29 -21.51 -15.08
CA ASN A 199 13.06 -22.58 -14.44
C ASN A 199 13.78 -22.14 -13.18
N ALA A 200 13.66 -20.85 -12.79
CA ALA A 200 14.26 -20.22 -11.61
C ALA A 200 15.81 -20.30 -11.59
N ASN A 201 16.46 -20.23 -12.77
CA ASN A 201 17.92 -20.22 -12.88
C ASN A 201 18.53 -18.79 -12.83
N GLY A 202 17.70 -17.75 -12.88
CA GLY A 202 18.07 -16.33 -12.89
C GLY A 202 18.23 -15.76 -14.29
N GLU A 203 17.94 -16.53 -15.35
CA GLU A 203 17.95 -16.11 -16.74
C GLU A 203 16.53 -16.11 -17.32
N VAL A 204 16.25 -15.20 -18.25
CA VAL A 204 14.91 -15.06 -18.85
C VAL A 204 14.70 -16.12 -19.91
N ASP A 205 13.69 -16.99 -19.72
CA ASP A 205 13.33 -18.04 -20.68
C ASP A 205 12.33 -17.56 -21.73
N VAL A 206 11.46 -16.60 -21.38
CA VAL A 206 10.43 -16.08 -22.27
C VAL A 206 10.34 -14.56 -22.16
N ARG A 207 10.24 -13.93 -23.31
CA ARG A 207 10.05 -12.48 -23.41
C ARG A 207 8.90 -12.16 -24.34
N TYR A 208 8.00 -11.29 -23.88
CA TYR A 208 6.91 -10.74 -24.66
C TYR A 208 7.08 -9.23 -24.85
N GLU A 209 6.81 -8.74 -26.06
CA GLU A 209 6.59 -7.32 -26.34
C GLU A 209 5.12 -7.10 -26.69
N PHE A 210 4.56 -5.99 -26.22
CA PHE A 210 3.15 -5.67 -26.38
C PHE A 210 2.96 -4.47 -27.30
N ASP A 211 1.89 -4.50 -28.10
CA ASP A 211 1.45 -3.36 -28.92
C ASP A 211 0.75 -2.29 -28.03
N PRO A 212 0.41 -1.10 -28.59
CA PRO A 212 -0.28 -0.06 -27.80
C PRO A 212 -1.67 -0.44 -27.26
N ASP A 213 -2.27 -1.52 -27.76
CA ASP A 213 -3.53 -2.09 -27.26
C ASP A 213 -3.30 -3.22 -26.25
N GLU A 214 -2.04 -3.37 -25.76
CA GLU A 214 -1.59 -4.40 -24.78
C GLU A 214 -1.80 -5.84 -25.27
N ARG A 215 -1.75 -6.06 -26.59
CA ARG A 215 -1.75 -7.38 -27.20
C ARG A 215 -0.31 -7.80 -27.51
N ILE A 216 -0.02 -9.09 -27.43
CA ILE A 216 1.32 -9.62 -27.78
C ILE A 216 1.60 -9.28 -29.24
N ALA A 217 2.71 -8.58 -29.49
CA ALA A 217 3.26 -8.26 -30.79
C ALA A 217 4.45 -9.16 -31.15
N LYS A 218 5.24 -9.56 -30.14
CA LYS A 218 6.40 -10.42 -30.27
C LYS A 218 6.54 -11.32 -29.06
N GLU A 219 6.95 -12.56 -29.29
CA GLU A 219 7.40 -13.52 -28.29
C GLU A 219 8.78 -14.02 -28.66
N GLU A 220 9.68 -14.11 -27.69
CA GLU A 220 10.98 -14.78 -27.79
C GLU A 220 11.01 -15.90 -26.75
N LEU A 221 11.50 -17.08 -27.15
CA LEU A 221 11.53 -18.28 -26.33
C LEU A 221 12.92 -18.89 -26.35
N ASP A 222 13.51 -19.06 -25.18
CA ASP A 222 14.65 -19.92 -24.89
C ASP A 222 14.09 -21.27 -24.42
N ALA A 223 14.12 -22.26 -25.31
CA ALA A 223 13.43 -23.54 -25.08
C ALA A 223 14.31 -24.56 -24.35
N ASP A 224 15.63 -24.45 -24.42
CA ASP A 224 16.57 -25.36 -23.77
C ASP A 224 17.27 -24.74 -22.56
N HIS A 225 16.94 -23.45 -22.26
CA HIS A 225 17.37 -22.71 -21.06
C HIS A 225 18.91 -22.49 -21.01
N ASP A 226 19.49 -22.22 -22.14
CA ASP A 226 20.93 -21.94 -22.27
C ASP A 226 21.27 -20.44 -22.33
N GLY A 227 20.24 -19.56 -22.25
CA GLY A 227 20.36 -18.12 -22.30
C GLY A 227 20.24 -17.52 -23.70
N PHE A 228 20.01 -18.35 -24.73
CA PHE A 228 19.77 -17.94 -26.11
C PHE A 228 18.31 -18.16 -26.50
N PHE A 229 17.71 -17.19 -27.19
CA PHE A 229 16.33 -17.30 -27.66
C PHE A 229 16.29 -17.93 -29.05
N GLU A 230 16.06 -19.26 -29.16
CA GLU A 230 16.01 -19.96 -30.43
C GLU A 230 14.76 -19.61 -31.24
N ALA A 231 13.65 -19.26 -30.60
CA ALA A 231 12.41 -18.99 -31.31
C ALA A 231 11.94 -17.55 -31.12
N THR A 232 11.59 -16.93 -32.26
CA THR A 232 10.90 -15.62 -32.27
C THR A 232 9.59 -15.76 -33.01
N THR A 233 8.49 -15.34 -32.36
CA THR A 233 7.14 -15.37 -32.94
C THR A 233 6.61 -13.92 -33.03
N LEU A 234 6.08 -13.53 -34.19
CA LEU A 234 5.51 -12.21 -34.47
C LEU A 234 4.00 -12.30 -34.66
N PHE A 235 3.32 -11.30 -34.08
CA PHE A 235 1.87 -11.18 -34.17
C PHE A 235 1.49 -9.79 -34.72
N GLU A 236 0.42 -9.71 -35.52
CA GLU A 236 -0.24 -8.47 -35.89
C GLU A 236 -1.69 -8.50 -35.42
N ALA A 237 -2.09 -7.53 -34.61
CA ALA A 237 -3.41 -7.49 -33.96
C ALA A 237 -3.78 -8.82 -33.26
N ALA A 238 -2.83 -9.44 -32.56
CA ALA A 238 -2.91 -10.75 -31.89
C ALA A 238 -3.06 -11.96 -32.84
N VAL A 239 -2.87 -11.79 -34.15
CA VAL A 239 -2.86 -12.89 -35.12
C VAL A 239 -1.40 -13.26 -35.45
N LEU A 240 -1.06 -14.54 -35.32
CA LEU A 240 0.26 -15.07 -35.67
C LEU A 240 0.55 -14.80 -37.16
N THR A 241 1.68 -14.17 -37.48
CA THR A 241 2.09 -13.83 -38.83
C THR A 241 3.39 -14.51 -39.22
N ARG A 242 4.33 -14.68 -38.29
CA ARG A 242 5.64 -15.26 -38.55
C ARG A 242 6.21 -15.95 -37.33
N ARG A 243 6.90 -17.08 -37.54
CA ARG A 243 7.77 -17.70 -36.52
C ARG A 243 9.12 -17.99 -37.14
N SER A 244 10.20 -17.61 -36.45
CA SER A 244 11.59 -17.87 -36.85
C SER A 244 12.24 -18.76 -35.80
N ILE A 245 13.01 -19.75 -36.20
CA ILE A 245 13.72 -20.70 -35.33
C ILE A 245 15.19 -20.75 -35.77
N ASP A 246 16.12 -20.47 -34.84
CA ASP A 246 17.58 -20.55 -34.99
C ASP A 246 18.11 -21.54 -33.96
N GLN A 247 18.06 -22.83 -34.29
CA GLN A 247 18.36 -23.91 -33.36
C GLN A 247 19.86 -24.10 -33.17
N ASN A 248 20.68 -23.66 -34.13
CA ASN A 248 22.13 -23.80 -34.10
C ASN A 248 22.86 -22.56 -33.57
N GLN A 249 22.10 -21.54 -33.15
CA GLN A 249 22.56 -20.27 -32.54
C GLN A 249 23.55 -19.50 -33.44
N SER A 250 23.38 -19.61 -34.76
CA SER A 250 24.22 -18.93 -35.75
C SER A 250 23.92 -17.45 -35.91
N GLY A 251 22.79 -16.97 -35.36
CA GLY A 251 22.24 -15.66 -35.57
C GLY A 251 21.40 -15.51 -36.84
N LYS A 252 21.19 -16.64 -37.56
CA LYS A 252 20.31 -16.73 -38.71
C LYS A 252 19.32 -17.87 -38.51
N PRO A 253 17.99 -17.66 -38.78
CA PRO A 253 17.02 -18.72 -38.60
C PRO A 253 17.29 -19.92 -39.54
N ASP A 254 17.31 -21.13 -38.99
CA ASP A 254 17.30 -22.38 -39.75
C ASP A 254 15.93 -22.61 -40.41
N ARG A 255 14.86 -22.07 -39.79
CA ARG A 255 13.48 -22.23 -40.24
C ARG A 255 12.67 -20.94 -40.03
N VAL A 256 11.94 -20.56 -41.07
CA VAL A 256 10.98 -19.44 -41.00
C VAL A 256 9.61 -19.92 -41.49
N GLU A 257 8.62 -19.74 -40.68
CA GLU A 257 7.22 -20.06 -40.96
C GLU A 257 6.43 -18.75 -41.14
N PHE A 258 5.65 -18.67 -42.21
CA PHE A 258 4.78 -17.56 -42.50
C PHE A 258 3.31 -17.99 -42.40
N TYR A 259 2.50 -17.15 -41.79
CA TYR A 259 1.09 -17.42 -41.55
C TYR A 259 0.21 -16.38 -42.21
N GLU A 260 -0.89 -16.82 -42.80
CA GLU A 260 -1.94 -15.97 -43.34
C GLU A 260 -3.25 -16.24 -42.56
N ALA A 261 -3.85 -15.20 -41.96
CA ALA A 261 -5.01 -15.34 -41.08
C ALA A 261 -4.82 -16.40 -39.95
N GLY A 262 -3.57 -16.53 -39.44
CA GLY A 262 -3.22 -17.51 -38.40
C GLY A 262 -3.03 -18.95 -38.90
N LEU A 263 -3.13 -19.20 -40.18
CA LEU A 263 -2.86 -20.52 -40.79
C LEU A 263 -1.52 -20.54 -41.47
N LEU A 264 -0.77 -21.65 -41.29
CA LEU A 264 0.53 -21.83 -41.94
C LEU A 264 0.37 -21.79 -43.46
N ALA A 265 1.02 -20.80 -44.10
CA ALA A 265 0.97 -20.60 -45.53
C ALA A 265 2.27 -21.05 -46.25
N ARG A 266 3.43 -20.82 -45.62
CA ARG A 266 4.74 -21.10 -46.23
C ARG A 266 5.80 -21.39 -45.17
N ILE A 267 6.75 -22.26 -45.50
CA ILE A 267 7.95 -22.54 -44.72
C ILE A 267 9.15 -22.27 -45.59
N GLU A 268 10.16 -21.58 -45.03
CA GLU A 268 11.49 -21.45 -45.59
C GLU A 268 12.47 -22.21 -44.68
N LEU A 269 13.35 -22.99 -45.25
CA LEU A 269 14.40 -23.73 -44.54
C LEU A 269 15.74 -23.26 -45.08
N ASP A 270 16.69 -22.96 -44.21
CA ASP A 270 18.09 -22.75 -44.53
C ASP A 270 18.90 -23.96 -44.05
N GLU A 271 19.09 -24.93 -44.94
CA GLU A 271 19.80 -26.18 -44.63
C GLU A 271 21.33 -25.96 -44.41
N ASN A 272 21.83 -24.74 -44.71
CA ASN A 272 23.26 -24.40 -44.63
C ASN A 272 23.47 -23.14 -43.75
N ALA A 273 22.56 -22.81 -42.85
CA ALA A 273 22.66 -21.66 -41.98
C ALA A 273 23.98 -21.72 -41.16
N ASN A 274 25.01 -21.00 -41.62
CA ASN A 274 26.33 -20.90 -41.01
C ASN A 274 26.62 -19.45 -40.62
#